data_45a61767ae772a72a5c35fbf8110a5b4
#
_entry.id   45a61767ae772a72a5c35fbf8110a5b4
#
_cell.length_a   1.000
_cell.length_b   1.000
_cell.length_c   1.000
_cell.angle_alpha   90.00
_cell.angle_beta   90.00
_cell.angle_gamma   90.00
#
_symmetry.space_group_name_H-M   'P 1'
#
loop_
_entity.id
_entity.type
_entity.pdbx_description
1 polymer ?
#
loop_
_entity_poly.entity_id
_entity_poly.type
_entity_poly.pdbx_seq_one_letter_code
_entity_poly.pdbx_strand_id
1 'polypeptide(L)'
;MTAPKFRPLKFGVTRVSLRDGVPGTHYLKADQELQAFPDRLTDRLQHWARVKPQHSFMARRMKQADGTLGDWQHVTYAQAWQTARNIAQGLIDRGLNAERPVVILSENSLEHALL
;
A
#
# COMPACT_ATOMS: atom_id res chain seq x y z
N MET A 1 -4.18 -22.05 -34.91
CA MET A 1 -4.41 -20.95 -33.96
C MET A 1 -3.31 -21.04 -32.89
N THR A 2 -2.39 -20.07 -32.86
CA THR A 2 -1.34 -19.99 -31.83
C THR A 2 -1.96 -19.51 -30.52
N ALA A 3 -1.80 -20.27 -29.43
CA ALA A 3 -2.26 -19.87 -28.11
C ALA A 3 -1.63 -18.52 -27.72
N PRO A 4 -2.40 -17.60 -27.09
CA PRO A 4 -1.86 -16.32 -26.67
C PRO A 4 -0.69 -16.53 -25.67
N LYS A 5 0.45 -15.92 -25.94
CA LYS A 5 1.59 -15.93 -25.04
C LYS A 5 1.34 -14.94 -23.90
N PHE A 6 0.89 -15.45 -22.78
CA PHE A 6 0.79 -14.63 -21.56
C PHE A 6 2.18 -14.44 -20.94
N ARG A 7 2.42 -13.25 -20.40
CA ARG A 7 3.60 -12.97 -19.59
C ARG A 7 3.59 -13.89 -18.36
N PRO A 8 4.68 -14.63 -18.07
CA PRO A 8 4.74 -15.45 -16.86
C PRO A 8 4.62 -14.55 -15.63
N LEU A 9 3.64 -14.84 -14.79
CA LEU A 9 3.44 -14.15 -13.52
C LEU A 9 4.08 -14.97 -12.41
N LYS A 10 4.82 -14.29 -11.53
CA LYS A 10 5.34 -14.90 -10.30
C LYS A 10 4.28 -14.79 -9.23
N PHE A 11 3.56 -15.86 -9.00
CA PHE A 11 2.68 -15.98 -7.83
C PHE A 11 3.48 -16.53 -6.65
N GLY A 12 3.05 -16.18 -5.43
CA GLY A 12 3.53 -16.87 -4.24
C GLY A 12 3.11 -18.34 -4.21
N VAL A 13 3.57 -19.06 -3.20
CA VAL A 13 3.15 -20.46 -2.98
C VAL A 13 1.65 -20.47 -2.68
N THR A 14 0.88 -21.19 -3.52
CA THR A 14 -0.59 -21.24 -3.43
C THR A 14 -1.10 -22.53 -2.77
N ARG A 15 -0.19 -23.38 -2.25
CA ARG A 15 -0.58 -24.62 -1.58
C ARG A 15 -1.19 -24.32 -0.23
N VAL A 16 -2.32 -24.97 0.03
CA VAL A 16 -3.06 -24.86 1.29
C VAL A 16 -3.43 -26.26 1.79
N SER A 17 -3.38 -26.43 3.10
CA SER A 17 -3.95 -27.58 3.78
C SER A 17 -5.37 -27.25 4.19
N LEU A 18 -6.29 -28.18 3.91
CA LEU A 18 -7.69 -28.12 4.34
C LEU A 18 -7.90 -29.07 5.51
N ARG A 19 -8.53 -28.57 6.56
CA ARG A 19 -8.97 -29.38 7.70
C ARG A 19 -10.45 -29.11 7.97
N ASP A 20 -11.24 -30.16 8.09
CA ASP A 20 -12.62 -30.03 8.48
C ASP A 20 -12.73 -29.76 9.99
N GLY A 21 -13.64 -28.88 10.34
CA GLY A 21 -14.03 -28.55 11.71
C GLY A 21 -15.38 -29.13 12.07
N VAL A 22 -16.17 -28.40 12.85
CA VAL A 22 -17.57 -28.75 13.10
C VAL A 22 -18.37 -28.71 11.80
N PRO A 23 -19.51 -29.43 11.69
CA PRO A 23 -20.29 -29.49 10.46
C PRO A 23 -20.51 -28.10 9.84
N GLY A 24 -20.12 -27.93 8.56
CA GLY A 24 -20.24 -26.70 7.79
C GLY A 24 -19.05 -25.70 7.96
N THR A 25 -17.98 -26.09 8.70
CA THR A 25 -16.79 -25.26 8.89
C THR A 25 -15.56 -25.94 8.31
N HIS A 26 -14.79 -25.20 7.52
CA HIS A 26 -13.52 -25.64 6.96
C HIS A 26 -12.40 -24.67 7.34
N TYR A 27 -11.27 -25.20 7.77
CA TYR A 27 -10.06 -24.43 8.07
C TYR A 27 -9.07 -24.56 6.92
N LEU A 28 -8.72 -23.45 6.29
CA LEU A 28 -7.68 -23.37 5.28
C LEU A 28 -6.44 -22.75 5.91
N LYS A 29 -5.30 -23.44 5.78
CA LYS A 29 -4.02 -22.96 6.25
C LYS A 29 -3.02 -23.00 5.10
N ALA A 30 -2.28 -21.90 4.87
CA ALA A 30 -1.16 -21.92 3.92
C ALA A 30 -0.09 -22.90 4.40
N ASP A 31 0.44 -23.71 3.48
CA ASP A 31 1.54 -24.65 3.77
C ASP A 31 2.86 -23.92 3.98
N GLN A 32 2.97 -22.70 3.47
CA GLN A 32 4.14 -21.84 3.65
C GLN A 32 4.09 -21.16 5.02
N GLU A 33 5.17 -21.24 5.77
CA GLU A 33 5.33 -20.48 7.00
C GLU A 33 5.42 -18.98 6.71
N LEU A 34 4.79 -18.19 7.59
CA LEU A 34 4.88 -16.74 7.53
C LEU A 34 6.33 -16.31 7.81
N GLN A 35 6.92 -15.61 6.86
CA GLN A 35 8.26 -15.05 7.03
C GLN A 35 8.24 -13.87 8.01
N ALA A 36 9.40 -13.52 8.55
CA ALA A 36 9.54 -12.33 9.37
C ALA A 36 9.00 -11.09 8.64
N PHE A 37 8.21 -10.30 9.33
CA PHE A 37 7.59 -9.09 8.82
C PHE A 37 7.85 -7.91 9.78
N PRO A 38 7.84 -6.67 9.30
CA PRO A 38 8.00 -5.50 10.15
C PRO A 38 6.79 -5.31 11.06
N ASP A 39 7.01 -4.75 12.24
CA ASP A 39 5.95 -4.49 13.23
C ASP A 39 4.91 -3.49 12.72
N ARG A 40 5.29 -2.61 11.81
CA ARG A 40 4.42 -1.57 11.24
C ARG A 40 4.50 -1.56 9.72
N LEU A 41 3.38 -1.33 9.06
CA LEU A 41 3.34 -1.17 7.60
C LEU A 41 4.20 0.01 7.13
N THR A 42 4.25 1.08 7.92
CA THR A 42 5.04 2.29 7.63
C THR A 42 6.56 2.06 7.63
N ASP A 43 7.06 1.01 8.26
CA ASP A 43 8.48 0.66 8.25
C ASP A 43 9.00 0.36 6.84
N ARG A 44 8.12 -0.15 5.97
CA ARG A 44 8.43 -0.37 4.55
C ARG A 44 8.66 0.95 3.80
N LEU A 45 7.86 1.97 4.09
CA LEU A 45 8.05 3.29 3.49
C LEU A 45 9.39 3.90 3.92
N GLN A 46 9.70 3.83 5.21
CA GLN A 46 11.00 4.30 5.74
C GLN A 46 12.17 3.57 5.09
N HIS A 47 12.10 2.25 4.98
CA HIS A 47 13.12 1.43 4.34
C HIS A 47 13.37 1.90 2.90
N TRP A 48 12.32 1.99 2.08
CA TRP A 48 12.46 2.36 0.67
C TRP A 48 12.86 3.82 0.48
N ALA A 49 12.47 4.71 1.38
CA ALA A 49 12.94 6.10 1.37
C ALA A 49 14.46 6.21 1.58
N ARG A 50 15.08 5.25 2.28
CA ARG A 50 16.55 5.19 2.43
C ARG A 50 17.22 4.51 1.25
N VAL A 51 16.67 3.39 0.76
CA VAL A 51 17.31 2.53 -0.25
C VAL A 51 17.12 3.08 -1.67
N LYS A 52 15.93 3.63 -1.95
CA LYS A 52 15.56 4.15 -3.29
C LYS A 52 14.81 5.48 -3.20
N PRO A 53 15.44 6.54 -2.62
CA PRO A 53 14.75 7.80 -2.31
C PRO A 53 14.08 8.46 -3.51
N GLN A 54 14.70 8.40 -4.68
CA GLN A 54 14.22 9.06 -5.90
C GLN A 54 13.27 8.20 -6.76
N HIS A 55 13.06 6.93 -6.40
CA HIS A 55 12.09 6.11 -7.12
C HIS A 55 10.67 6.56 -6.83
N SER A 56 9.82 6.48 -7.85
CA SER A 56 8.39 6.75 -7.70
C SER A 56 7.75 5.74 -6.75
N PHE A 57 7.16 6.23 -5.68
CA PHE A 57 6.36 5.46 -4.74
C PHE A 57 4.92 5.33 -5.24
N MET A 58 4.36 6.46 -5.68
CA MET A 58 3.02 6.52 -6.26
C MET A 58 2.97 7.56 -7.37
N ALA A 59 2.00 7.44 -8.25
CA ALA A 59 1.77 8.37 -9.32
C ALA A 59 0.29 8.47 -9.68
N ARG A 60 -0.12 9.64 -10.17
CA ARG A 60 -1.47 9.92 -10.65
C ARG A 60 -1.39 10.73 -11.92
N ARG A 61 -2.28 10.46 -12.88
CA ARG A 61 -2.46 11.33 -14.02
C ARG A 61 -3.40 12.47 -13.63
N MET A 62 -2.98 13.70 -13.92
CA MET A 62 -3.80 14.88 -13.69
C MET A 62 -4.90 14.96 -14.75
N LYS A 63 -6.13 15.28 -14.35
CA LYS A 63 -7.17 15.69 -15.31
C LYS A 63 -6.94 17.12 -15.73
N GLN A 64 -7.02 17.38 -17.03
CA GLN A 64 -7.00 18.71 -17.60
C GLN A 64 -8.41 19.34 -17.53
N ALA A 65 -8.50 20.64 -17.83
CA ALA A 65 -9.77 21.37 -17.78
C ALA A 65 -10.81 20.83 -18.79
N ASP A 66 -10.36 20.22 -19.89
CA ASP A 66 -11.19 19.57 -20.91
C ASP A 66 -11.60 18.14 -20.56
N GLY A 67 -11.20 17.64 -19.38
CA GLY A 67 -11.47 16.28 -18.89
C GLY A 67 -10.50 15.21 -19.40
N THR A 68 -9.56 15.56 -20.28
CA THR A 68 -8.52 14.62 -20.75
C THR A 68 -7.48 14.33 -19.66
N LEU A 69 -6.72 13.24 -19.82
CA LEU A 69 -5.65 12.88 -18.91
C LEU A 69 -4.32 13.51 -19.39
N GLY A 70 -3.77 14.38 -18.56
CA GLY A 70 -2.47 15.02 -18.75
C GLY A 70 -1.30 14.13 -18.31
N ASP A 71 -0.21 14.76 -17.93
CA ASP A 71 1.03 14.09 -17.51
C ASP A 71 0.89 13.37 -16.16
N TRP A 72 1.85 12.47 -15.90
CA TRP A 72 1.96 11.81 -14.63
C TRP A 72 2.58 12.73 -13.58
N GLN A 73 1.88 12.92 -12.47
CA GLN A 73 2.42 13.48 -11.25
C GLN A 73 2.96 12.35 -10.39
N HIS A 74 4.24 12.39 -10.06
CA HIS A 74 4.92 11.39 -9.26
C HIS A 74 5.21 11.91 -7.86
N VAL A 75 5.13 11.01 -6.89
CA VAL A 75 5.63 11.22 -5.53
C VAL A 75 6.69 10.16 -5.27
N THR A 76 7.90 10.58 -4.94
CA THR A 76 9.01 9.67 -4.65
C THR A 76 8.91 9.10 -3.23
N TYR A 77 9.65 8.02 -2.95
CA TYR A 77 9.71 7.46 -1.59
C TYR A 77 10.22 8.48 -0.56
N ALA A 78 11.22 9.30 -0.90
CA ALA A 78 11.73 10.34 0.00
C ALA A 78 10.67 11.41 0.28
N GLN A 79 9.98 11.88 -0.76
CA GLN A 79 8.89 12.86 -0.61
C GLN A 79 7.75 12.31 0.24
N ALA A 80 7.30 11.08 -0.06
CA ALA A 80 6.22 10.43 0.70
C ALA A 80 6.60 10.29 2.18
N TRP A 81 7.81 9.82 2.47
CA TRP A 81 8.30 9.68 3.84
C TRP A 81 8.35 11.01 4.58
N GLN A 82 8.90 12.06 3.96
CA GLN A 82 8.97 13.38 4.58
C GLN A 82 7.58 13.98 4.81
N THR A 83 6.70 13.89 3.83
CA THR A 83 5.32 14.40 3.93
C THR A 83 4.55 13.68 5.03
N ALA A 84 4.61 12.34 5.07
CA ALA A 84 3.93 11.55 6.11
C ALA A 84 4.41 11.95 7.53
N ARG A 85 5.72 12.19 7.71
CA ARG A 85 6.25 12.66 8.99
C ARG A 85 5.76 14.05 9.38
N ASN A 86 5.71 14.97 8.42
CA ASN A 86 5.21 16.33 8.66
C ASN A 86 3.73 16.31 9.04
N ILE A 87 2.92 15.50 8.35
CA ILE A 87 1.51 15.31 8.66
C ILE A 87 1.36 14.70 10.06
N ALA A 88 2.08 13.62 10.36
CA ALA A 88 2.03 12.96 11.66
C ALA A 88 2.38 13.93 12.79
N GLN A 89 3.42 14.76 12.63
CA GLN A 89 3.76 15.78 13.63
C GLN A 89 2.62 16.79 13.79
N GLY A 90 2.05 17.29 12.69
CA GLY A 90 0.93 18.22 12.75
C GLY A 90 -0.34 17.63 13.41
N LEU A 91 -0.55 16.32 13.30
CA LEU A 91 -1.65 15.62 14.00
C LEU A 91 -1.36 15.48 15.50
N ILE A 92 -0.13 15.14 15.88
CA ILE A 92 0.31 15.09 17.28
C ILE A 92 0.16 16.46 17.96
N ASP A 93 0.61 17.52 17.29
CA ASP A 93 0.53 18.90 17.81
C ASP A 93 -0.92 19.34 18.06
N ARG A 94 -1.90 18.73 17.36
CA ARG A 94 -3.33 18.92 17.58
C ARG A 94 -3.94 18.00 18.64
N GLY A 95 -3.12 17.21 19.33
CA GLY A 95 -3.52 16.29 20.38
C GLY A 95 -4.26 15.05 19.88
N LEU A 96 -4.06 14.67 18.61
CA LEU A 96 -4.61 13.43 18.08
C LEU A 96 -3.76 12.24 18.53
N ASN A 97 -4.42 11.16 18.91
CA ASN A 97 -3.82 9.97 19.47
C ASN A 97 -4.75 8.76 19.26
N ALA A 98 -4.46 7.61 19.88
CA ALA A 98 -5.28 6.40 19.75
C ALA A 98 -6.74 6.58 20.20
N GLU A 99 -7.01 7.48 21.16
CA GLU A 99 -8.34 7.78 21.68
C GLU A 99 -9.07 8.85 20.84
N ARG A 100 -8.30 9.64 20.08
CA ARG A 100 -8.80 10.66 19.15
C ARG A 100 -8.26 10.42 17.75
N PRO A 101 -8.77 9.41 17.05
CA PRO A 101 -8.29 9.05 15.71
C PRO A 101 -8.76 10.04 14.64
N VAL A 102 -8.07 10.02 13.51
CA VAL A 102 -8.48 10.74 12.28
C VAL A 102 -9.37 9.83 11.46
N VAL A 103 -10.44 10.37 10.93
CA VAL A 103 -11.27 9.74 9.90
C VAL A 103 -11.07 10.50 8.59
N ILE A 104 -10.73 9.79 7.52
CA ILE A 104 -10.53 10.38 6.19
C ILE A 104 -11.77 10.05 5.35
N LEU A 105 -12.53 11.10 4.98
CA LEU A 105 -13.67 11.02 4.09
C LEU A 105 -13.31 11.69 2.76
N SER A 106 -12.67 10.95 1.87
CA SER A 106 -12.24 11.45 0.56
C SER A 106 -12.19 10.35 -0.49
N GLU A 107 -12.20 10.74 -1.77
CA GLU A 107 -11.87 9.84 -2.87
C GLU A 107 -10.37 9.49 -2.88
N ASN A 108 -10.02 8.45 -3.64
CA ASN A 108 -8.63 8.06 -3.82
C ASN A 108 -7.83 9.18 -4.50
N SER A 109 -6.82 9.70 -3.81
CA SER A 109 -5.92 10.72 -4.32
C SER A 109 -4.51 10.51 -3.76
N LEU A 110 -3.53 11.28 -4.25
CA LEU A 110 -2.18 11.27 -3.67
C LEU A 110 -2.20 11.81 -2.24
N GLU A 111 -3.02 12.80 -1.97
CA GLU A 111 -3.20 13.40 -0.65
C GLU A 111 -3.81 12.40 0.33
N HIS A 112 -4.85 11.65 -0.09
CA HIS A 112 -5.43 10.59 0.72
C HIS A 112 -4.40 9.53 1.12
N ALA A 113 -3.55 9.14 0.18
CA ALA A 113 -2.53 8.12 0.43
C ALA A 113 -1.37 8.62 1.33
N LEU A 114 -1.16 9.94 1.43
CA LEU A 114 -0.13 10.55 2.28
C LEU A 114 -0.61 10.80 3.71
N LEU A 115 -1.94 10.92 3.93
CA LEU A 115 -2.58 11.03 5.24
C LEU A 115 -2.56 9.70 5.99
#